data_feb1759391369bca43bf800a1faa46d5
#
_entry.id   feb1759391369bca43bf800a1faa46d5
#
_cell.length_a   1.000
_cell.length_b   1.000
_cell.length_c   1.000
_cell.angle_alpha   90.00
_cell.angle_beta   90.00
_cell.angle_gamma   90.00
#
_symmetry.space_group_name_H-M   'P 1'
#
loop_
_entity.id
_entity.type
_entity.pdbx_description
1 polymer ?
#
loop_
_entity_poly.entity_id
_entity_poly.type
_entity_poly.pdbx_seq_one_letter_code
_entity_poly.pdbx_strand_id
1 'polypeptide(L)'
;MRHQKKGKTLGRKAAPRKALMRSLATSFIIYEKIKTTKAKAKSLKPIVEKIITLGKKDTLHNRRQVLKVLYLEGAVKKLFEVIGPRFKERKGGYTRLVKLPRRQNDRAEMAILELME
;
A
#
# COMPACT_ATOMS: atom_id res chain seq x y z
N MET A 1 25.77 -9.36 -11.28
CA MET A 1 25.15 -8.31 -12.11
C MET A 1 23.63 -8.43 -12.06
N ARG A 2 22.93 -7.31 -11.99
CA ARG A 2 21.47 -7.31 -11.75
C ARG A 2 20.67 -7.21 -13.04
N HIS A 3 20.75 -8.20 -13.89
CA HIS A 3 19.95 -8.20 -15.11
C HIS A 3 18.47 -8.41 -14.77
N GLN A 4 17.61 -7.53 -15.27
CA GLN A 4 16.16 -7.63 -15.18
C GLN A 4 15.56 -7.58 -13.77
N LYS A 5 16.33 -7.18 -12.77
CA LYS A 5 15.79 -6.97 -11.43
C LYS A 5 15.11 -5.62 -11.35
N LYS A 6 13.82 -5.62 -11.06
CA LYS A 6 13.01 -4.42 -10.90
C LYS A 6 12.56 -4.30 -9.45
N GLY A 7 12.31 -3.07 -9.02
CA GLY A 7 11.82 -2.80 -7.69
C GLY A 7 12.92 -2.55 -6.69
N LYS A 8 12.52 -2.19 -5.50
CA LYS A 8 13.40 -1.79 -4.41
C LYS A 8 13.53 -2.89 -3.37
N THR A 9 14.74 -3.17 -2.94
CA THR A 9 15.01 -4.22 -1.95
C THR A 9 14.75 -3.73 -0.52
N LEU A 10 14.81 -2.42 -0.27
CA LEU A 10 14.63 -1.81 1.06
C LEU A 10 15.57 -2.42 2.11
N GLY A 11 16.78 -2.83 1.67
CA GLY A 11 17.78 -3.41 2.54
C GLY A 11 17.39 -4.76 3.15
N ARG A 12 16.45 -5.49 2.54
CA ARG A 12 15.90 -6.74 3.08
C ARG A 12 15.93 -7.86 2.06
N LYS A 13 15.99 -9.10 2.56
CA LYS A 13 15.79 -10.29 1.74
C LYS A 13 14.33 -10.35 1.26
N ALA A 14 14.07 -11.17 0.24
CA ALA A 14 12.76 -11.22 -0.40
C ALA A 14 11.60 -11.50 0.56
N ALA A 15 11.72 -12.52 1.45
CA ALA A 15 10.63 -12.87 2.35
C ALA A 15 10.34 -11.79 3.39
N PRO A 16 11.35 -11.23 4.14
CA PRO A 16 11.10 -10.11 5.05
C PRO A 16 10.58 -8.87 4.35
N ARG A 17 11.04 -8.60 3.12
CA ARG A 17 10.57 -7.45 2.34
C ARG A 17 9.10 -7.60 1.97
N LYS A 18 8.68 -8.78 1.56
CA LYS A 18 7.29 -9.06 1.24
C LYS A 18 6.40 -8.93 2.47
N ALA A 19 6.86 -9.44 3.62
CA ALA A 19 6.14 -9.32 4.88
C ALA A 19 5.98 -7.85 5.29
N LEU A 20 7.03 -7.04 5.12
CA LEU A 20 6.97 -5.60 5.40
C LEU A 20 5.90 -4.92 4.54
N MET A 21 5.90 -5.18 3.24
CA MET A 21 4.93 -4.56 2.33
C MET A 21 3.50 -4.98 2.65
N ARG A 22 3.27 -6.24 2.99
CA ARG A 22 1.94 -6.72 3.39
C ARG A 22 1.46 -6.05 4.67
N SER A 23 2.36 -5.92 5.65
CA SER A 23 2.04 -5.26 6.91
C SER A 23 1.70 -3.79 6.70
N LEU A 24 2.50 -3.08 5.89
CA LEU A 24 2.25 -1.68 5.58
C LEU A 24 0.94 -1.49 4.82
N ALA A 25 0.66 -2.36 3.85
CA ALA A 25 -0.59 -2.29 3.09
C ALA A 25 -1.80 -2.52 3.99
N THR A 26 -1.72 -3.48 4.90
CA THR A 26 -2.80 -3.76 5.87
C THR A 26 -3.07 -2.54 6.74
N SER A 27 -2.02 -1.95 7.30
CA SER A 27 -2.14 -0.74 8.13
C SER A 27 -2.70 0.43 7.33
N PHE A 28 -2.27 0.59 6.09
CA PHE A 28 -2.74 1.66 5.22
C PHE A 28 -4.25 1.55 4.98
N ILE A 29 -4.75 0.37 4.69
CA ILE A 29 -6.18 0.17 4.46
C ILE A 29 -6.98 0.46 5.73
N ILE A 30 -6.49 0.02 6.89
CA ILE A 30 -7.20 0.23 8.16
C ILE A 30 -7.23 1.71 8.54
N TYR A 31 -6.10 2.40 8.46
CA TYR A 31 -5.98 3.78 8.92
C TYR A 31 -6.11 4.82 7.81
N GLU A 32 -6.12 4.40 6.55
CA GLU A 32 -6.24 5.24 5.35
C GLU A 32 -5.09 6.24 5.15
N LYS A 33 -4.09 6.18 6.02
CA LYS A 33 -2.96 7.10 6.02
C LYS A 33 -1.80 6.45 6.76
N ILE A 34 -0.60 6.57 6.22
CA ILE A 34 0.58 6.02 6.86
C ILE A 34 1.76 6.98 6.71
N LYS A 35 2.49 7.18 7.80
CA LYS A 35 3.72 7.96 7.83
C LYS A 35 4.90 6.99 7.89
N THR A 36 5.77 7.06 6.90
CA THR A 36 6.91 6.15 6.82
C THR A 36 8.03 6.81 6.02
N THR A 37 9.12 6.08 5.79
CA THR A 37 10.19 6.60 4.93
C THR A 37 9.69 6.74 3.50
N LYS A 38 10.24 7.70 2.78
CA LYS A 38 9.87 7.97 1.38
C LYS A 38 10.02 6.72 0.50
N ALA A 39 11.10 5.97 0.70
CA ALA A 39 11.35 4.76 -0.09
C ALA A 39 10.26 3.70 0.14
N LYS A 40 9.87 3.47 1.39
CA LYS A 40 8.80 2.53 1.72
C LYS A 40 7.46 3.00 1.16
N ALA A 41 7.16 4.30 1.29
CA ALA A 41 5.92 4.87 0.78
C ALA A 41 5.83 4.74 -0.74
N LYS A 42 6.90 5.02 -1.45
CA LYS A 42 6.95 4.86 -2.91
C LYS A 42 6.77 3.41 -3.35
N SER A 43 7.32 2.47 -2.60
CA SER A 43 7.17 1.04 -2.90
C SER A 43 5.77 0.54 -2.58
N LEU A 44 5.13 1.10 -1.56
CA LEU A 44 3.79 0.73 -1.13
C LEU A 44 2.71 1.24 -2.09
N LYS A 45 2.90 2.42 -2.66
CA LYS A 45 1.88 3.07 -3.49
C LYS A 45 1.33 2.18 -4.61
N PRO A 46 2.16 1.55 -5.47
CA PRO A 46 1.62 0.66 -6.51
C PRO A 46 0.81 -0.50 -5.96
N ILE A 47 1.23 -1.04 -4.82
CA ILE A 47 0.57 -2.19 -4.20
C ILE A 47 -0.83 -1.81 -3.74
N VAL A 48 -0.98 -0.69 -3.02
CA VAL A 48 -2.28 -0.26 -2.51
C VAL A 48 -3.19 0.23 -3.64
N GLU A 49 -2.64 0.87 -4.67
CA GLU A 49 -3.42 1.26 -5.84
C GLU A 49 -4.05 0.04 -6.53
N LYS A 50 -3.27 -1.02 -6.69
CA LYS A 50 -3.75 -2.26 -7.29
C LYS A 50 -4.82 -2.93 -6.43
N ILE A 51 -4.63 -2.94 -5.11
CA ILE A 51 -5.60 -3.51 -4.17
C ILE A 51 -6.92 -2.74 -4.24
N ILE A 52 -6.87 -1.42 -4.29
CA ILE A 52 -8.07 -0.60 -4.37
C ILE A 52 -8.83 -0.87 -5.67
N THR A 53 -8.11 -1.02 -6.78
CA THR A 53 -8.74 -1.38 -8.05
C THR A 53 -9.47 -2.71 -7.93
N LEU A 54 -8.87 -3.71 -7.30
CA LEU A 54 -9.52 -5.00 -7.05
C LEU A 54 -10.73 -4.86 -6.12
N GLY A 55 -10.63 -3.97 -5.13
CA GLY A 55 -11.70 -3.75 -4.15
C GLY A 55 -12.93 -3.07 -4.71
N LYS A 56 -12.84 -2.47 -5.89
CA LYS A 56 -13.97 -1.82 -6.54
C LYS A 56 -15.02 -2.81 -7.03
N LYS A 57 -14.65 -4.05 -7.22
CA LYS A 57 -15.56 -5.11 -7.67
C LYS A 57 -15.47 -6.29 -6.70
N ASP A 58 -16.54 -6.53 -5.96
CA ASP A 58 -16.57 -7.58 -4.94
C ASP A 58 -16.88 -8.93 -5.57
N THR A 59 -15.84 -9.65 -5.97
CA THR A 59 -15.97 -11.01 -6.47
C THR A 59 -15.10 -11.93 -5.63
N LEU A 60 -15.41 -13.21 -5.64
CA LEU A 60 -14.59 -14.21 -4.93
C LEU A 60 -13.15 -14.20 -5.42
N HIS A 61 -12.96 -14.08 -6.72
CA HIS A 61 -11.62 -14.02 -7.32
C HIS A 61 -10.83 -12.80 -6.78
N ASN A 62 -11.45 -11.63 -6.76
CA ASN A 62 -10.79 -10.42 -6.27
C ASN A 62 -10.50 -10.51 -4.77
N ARG A 63 -11.41 -11.07 -3.98
CA ARG A 63 -11.16 -11.28 -2.55
C ARG A 63 -9.97 -12.19 -2.31
N ARG A 64 -9.83 -13.25 -3.09
CA ARG A 64 -8.69 -14.16 -2.99
C ARG A 64 -7.38 -13.46 -3.35
N GLN A 65 -7.38 -12.60 -4.37
CA GLN A 65 -6.19 -11.83 -4.74
C GLN A 65 -5.78 -10.86 -3.64
N VAL A 66 -6.76 -10.18 -3.05
CA VAL A 66 -6.52 -9.23 -1.95
C VAL A 66 -5.98 -9.93 -0.71
N LEU A 67 -6.46 -11.13 -0.40
CA LEU A 67 -5.98 -11.91 0.75
C LEU A 67 -4.50 -12.27 0.65
N LYS A 68 -3.92 -12.28 -0.54
CA LYS A 68 -2.48 -12.49 -0.71
C LYS A 68 -1.65 -11.34 -0.18
N VAL A 69 -2.25 -10.18 0.03
CA VAL A 69 -1.57 -8.97 0.48
C VAL A 69 -2.02 -8.55 1.88
N LEU A 70 -3.31 -8.54 2.15
CA LEU A 70 -3.85 -8.08 3.43
C LEU A 70 -3.97 -9.25 4.41
N TYR A 71 -3.35 -9.10 5.59
CA TYR A 71 -3.36 -10.15 6.61
C TYR A 71 -4.66 -10.25 7.39
N LEU A 72 -5.30 -9.08 7.64
CA LEU A 72 -6.43 -9.03 8.55
C LEU A 72 -7.75 -9.04 7.78
N GLU A 73 -8.66 -9.88 8.22
CA GLU A 73 -9.99 -9.96 7.65
C GLU A 73 -10.71 -8.62 7.71
N GLY A 74 -10.53 -7.87 8.82
CA GLY A 74 -11.10 -6.52 8.95
C GLY A 74 -10.63 -5.56 7.88
N ALA A 75 -9.37 -5.66 7.46
CA ALA A 75 -8.84 -4.83 6.38
C ALA A 75 -9.46 -5.21 5.04
N VAL A 76 -9.59 -6.50 4.77
CA VAL A 76 -10.24 -6.99 3.54
C VAL A 76 -11.69 -6.52 3.48
N LYS A 77 -12.41 -6.66 4.58
CA LYS A 77 -13.79 -6.22 4.69
C LYS A 77 -13.94 -4.73 4.45
N LYS A 78 -13.07 -3.92 5.08
CA LYS A 78 -13.07 -2.47 4.89
C LYS A 78 -12.81 -2.10 3.42
N LEU A 79 -11.87 -2.78 2.78
CA LEU A 79 -11.56 -2.52 1.38
C LEU A 79 -12.79 -2.70 0.49
N PHE A 80 -13.49 -3.81 0.61
CA PHE A 80 -14.62 -4.11 -0.27
C PHE A 80 -15.90 -3.36 0.11
N GLU A 81 -16.11 -3.06 1.40
CA GLU A 81 -17.33 -2.44 1.87
C GLU A 81 -17.28 -0.91 1.94
N VAL A 82 -16.11 -0.34 2.17
CA VAL A 82 -15.95 1.11 2.38
C VAL A 82 -15.11 1.76 1.28
N ILE A 83 -13.88 1.30 1.12
CA ILE A 83 -12.91 1.95 0.21
C ILE A 83 -13.27 1.72 -1.25
N GLY A 84 -13.59 0.49 -1.63
CA GLY A 84 -13.97 0.17 -3.00
C GLY A 84 -15.12 1.02 -3.51
N PRO A 85 -16.25 1.06 -2.79
CA PRO A 85 -17.37 1.92 -3.17
C PRO A 85 -17.03 3.41 -3.22
N ARG A 86 -16.15 3.89 -2.33
CA ARG A 86 -15.71 5.29 -2.30
C ARG A 86 -15.06 5.70 -3.62
N PHE A 87 -14.29 4.80 -4.24
CA PHE A 87 -13.54 5.09 -5.45
C PHE A 87 -14.12 4.47 -6.71
N LYS A 88 -15.37 4.06 -6.66
CA LYS A 88 -16.03 3.36 -7.78
C LYS A 88 -15.93 4.12 -9.10
N GLU A 89 -16.10 5.44 -9.07
CA GLU A 89 -16.06 6.29 -10.25
C GLU A 89 -14.66 6.78 -10.63
N ARG A 90 -13.66 6.53 -9.79
CA ARG A 90 -12.30 7.00 -10.03
C ARG A 90 -11.48 5.92 -10.72
N LYS A 91 -10.80 6.28 -11.80
CA LYS A 91 -10.04 5.33 -12.64
C LYS A 91 -8.57 5.24 -12.27
N GLY A 92 -8.19 5.35 -11.02
CA GLY A 92 -6.83 5.35 -10.57
C GLY A 92 -6.49 6.61 -9.80
N GLY A 93 -5.24 6.76 -9.36
CA GLY A 93 -4.85 7.92 -8.57
C GLY A 93 -5.58 8.00 -7.25
N TYR A 94 -5.76 6.85 -6.59
CA TYR A 94 -6.50 6.78 -5.33
C TYR A 94 -5.73 7.30 -4.13
N THR A 95 -4.41 7.42 -4.27
CA THR A 95 -3.53 7.79 -3.16
C THR A 95 -2.69 9.01 -3.51
N ARG A 96 -2.21 9.67 -2.47
CA ARG A 96 -1.35 10.84 -2.59
C ARG A 96 -0.13 10.67 -1.69
N LEU A 97 1.05 10.95 -2.23
CA LEU A 97 2.29 10.94 -1.47
C LEU A 97 2.68 12.37 -1.11
N VAL A 98 2.79 12.66 0.18
CA VAL A 98 3.18 13.97 0.68
C VAL A 98 4.54 13.87 1.32
N LYS A 99 5.51 14.65 0.84
CA LYS A 99 6.85 14.67 1.42
C LYS A 99 6.84 15.42 2.74
N LEU A 100 7.60 14.91 3.70
CA LEU A 100 7.76 15.49 5.02
C LEU A 100 9.22 15.93 5.23
N PRO A 101 9.48 16.80 6.25
CA PRO A 101 10.85 17.08 6.66
C PRO A 101 11.58 15.80 7.04
N ARG A 102 12.91 15.82 6.89
CA ARG A 102 13.74 14.69 7.25
C ARG A 102 13.64 14.39 8.75
N ARG A 103 13.73 13.09 9.08
CA ARG A 103 13.69 12.66 10.48
C ARG A 103 14.95 13.16 11.21
N GLN A 104 14.78 13.65 12.43
CA GLN A 104 15.88 14.32 13.16
C GLN A 104 17.07 13.40 13.48
N ASN A 105 16.82 12.15 13.85
CA ASN A 105 17.87 11.27 14.33
C ASN A 105 18.81 10.78 13.23
N ASP A 106 18.27 10.34 12.11
CA ASP A 106 19.04 9.72 11.03
C ASP A 106 18.90 10.44 9.70
N ARG A 107 18.17 11.55 9.68
CA ARG A 107 17.92 12.37 8.49
C ARG A 107 17.26 11.59 7.34
N ALA A 108 16.55 10.52 7.65
CA ALA A 108 15.82 9.76 6.66
C ALA A 108 14.73 10.64 6.01
N GLU A 109 14.59 10.52 4.70
CA GLU A 109 13.50 11.19 4.00
C GLU A 109 12.18 10.51 4.37
N MET A 110 11.22 11.30 4.84
CA MET A 110 9.93 10.82 5.29
C MET A 110 8.82 11.25 4.33
N ALA A 111 7.74 10.51 4.34
CA ALA A 111 6.57 10.83 3.55
C ALA A 111 5.30 10.27 4.20
N ILE A 112 4.18 10.87 3.86
CA ILE A 112 2.86 10.34 4.20
C ILE A 112 2.22 9.84 2.92
N LEU A 113 1.73 8.60 2.93
CA LEU A 113 0.88 8.08 1.89
C LEU A 113 -0.54 8.08 2.42
N GLU A 114 -1.47 8.68 1.70
CA GLU A 114 -2.85 8.83 2.15
C GLU A 114 -3.83 8.61 1.01
N LEU A 115 -5.06 8.23 1.36
CA LEU A 115 -6.14 8.10 0.38
C LEU A 115 -6.63 9.48 -0.02
N MET A 116 -6.96 9.62 -1.30
CA MET A 116 -7.67 10.79 -1.80
C MET A 116 -9.10 10.79 -1.27
N GLU A 117 -9.67 11.95 -1.18
CA GLU A 117 -11.08 12.09 -0.78
C GLU A 117 -12.05 11.95 -1.95
#